data_40f4b96d71940fa653df4e511964fda4
#
_entry.id   40f4b96d71940fa653df4e511964fda4
#
_cell.length_a   1.000
_cell.length_b   1.000
_cell.length_c   1.000
_cell.angle_alpha   90.00
_cell.angle_beta   90.00
_cell.angle_gamma   90.00
#
_symmetry.space_group_name_H-M   'P 1'
#
loop_
_entity.id
_entity.type
_entity.pdbx_description
1 polymer ?
#
loop_
_entity_poly.entity_id
_entity_poly.type
_entity_poly.pdbx_seq_one_letter_code
_entity_poly.pdbx_strand_id
1 'polypeptide(L)'
;MIKSPAIKQRPIVAVIGTTGVGKSNLAVALAQSLQPSDTPLTSNAAPATHNPRYPAVVLSADSMQLYKGLDVITNKVTKEEMGGVEHWGLDMVSPGEGGSWEVGKWCNEADNKIATLPEDTLPIICGGTHYFIQHYLFPPPELSFDRPPSSKGKSPMNDLRWTPPGPRPSIPENLDTEQIQLLDSFWTPTPKWPSSVIPDGIETSSDNPSSSRSSRPTVTQDDQLLALHQLLCVLDPKEGGRWHWRDGRKVRRGLERWWERGGPIEAPETLNEKLKDGVSPLGRKARFRTLIFWVYEPLEYLRPRLDKRVDKMVENGLLREIVELRDIAKRIYGTTEATDHTEGIFQSIGYKEFASLSLPQSNPTTDPAYAPALERTKLSTHQYAKSQLKWIKKQLLPAVKEAKSLGGEVEVYVVNGGKKGIDPALKVLKSFMAGEALPKAEDVGHPDTSSVLEILNDLSGSKVPDTAERQDLNARKDCEACSSPGRPYSLSLKEWDAHVKSRFHKRNANPVKRNKEEWIAQQRALGEAKRAERDRLKEELLALKQQQQQQQQPE
;
A
#
# COMPACT_ATOMS: atom_id res chain seq x y z
N MET A 1 0.06 33.14 -36.64
CA MET A 1 0.37 31.98 -35.83
C MET A 1 -0.80 31.03 -35.87
N ILE A 2 -0.70 29.98 -36.67
CA ILE A 2 -1.72 28.94 -36.77
C ILE A 2 -1.52 28.09 -35.53
N LYS A 3 -2.49 28.12 -34.57
CA LYS A 3 -2.50 27.20 -33.44
C LYS A 3 -2.59 25.78 -34.01
N SER A 4 -1.56 24.97 -33.82
CA SER A 4 -1.66 23.52 -34.04
C SER A 4 -2.92 22.99 -33.37
N PRO A 5 -3.74 22.16 -34.05
CA PRO A 5 -4.90 21.57 -33.42
C PRO A 5 -4.40 20.77 -32.21
N ALA A 6 -4.95 21.09 -31.02
CA ALA A 6 -4.68 20.35 -29.81
C ALA A 6 -4.96 18.88 -30.08
N ILE A 7 -3.96 18.02 -29.94
CA ILE A 7 -4.13 16.56 -30.03
C ILE A 7 -5.17 16.19 -28.98
N LYS A 8 -6.35 15.77 -29.43
CA LYS A 8 -7.45 15.42 -28.56
C LYS A 8 -7.03 14.17 -27.76
N GLN A 9 -6.76 14.35 -26.48
CA GLN A 9 -6.37 13.23 -25.61
C GLN A 9 -7.50 12.19 -25.57
N ARG A 10 -7.13 10.90 -25.62
CA ARG A 10 -8.10 9.80 -25.52
C ARG A 10 -8.88 9.92 -24.21
N PRO A 11 -10.22 9.79 -24.22
CA PRO A 11 -11.01 9.75 -23.00
C PRO A 11 -10.76 8.46 -22.23
N ILE A 12 -10.73 8.56 -20.90
CA ILE A 12 -10.63 7.43 -19.98
C ILE A 12 -11.53 7.66 -18.77
N VAL A 13 -12.16 6.61 -18.28
CA VAL A 13 -12.94 6.65 -17.05
C VAL A 13 -12.22 5.86 -15.96
N ALA A 14 -12.24 6.36 -14.73
CA ALA A 14 -11.75 5.62 -13.58
C ALA A 14 -12.86 5.48 -12.52
N VAL A 15 -13.09 4.26 -12.05
CA VAL A 15 -14.04 3.96 -10.98
C VAL A 15 -13.24 3.58 -9.75
N ILE A 16 -13.20 4.49 -8.77
CA ILE A 16 -12.42 4.36 -7.54
C ILE A 16 -13.33 4.25 -6.31
N GLY A 17 -12.77 3.84 -5.19
CA GLY A 17 -13.48 3.71 -3.91
C GLY A 17 -12.95 2.57 -3.07
N THR A 18 -13.44 2.43 -1.85
CA THR A 18 -13.01 1.36 -0.96
C THR A 18 -13.51 -0.01 -1.42
N THR A 19 -12.94 -1.08 -0.87
CA THR A 19 -13.49 -2.42 -1.10
C THR A 19 -14.95 -2.50 -0.62
N GLY A 20 -15.80 -3.27 -1.31
CA GLY A 20 -17.20 -3.48 -0.93
C GLY A 20 -18.20 -2.38 -1.27
N VAL A 21 -17.80 -1.24 -1.86
CA VAL A 21 -18.72 -0.12 -2.21
C VAL A 21 -19.48 -0.32 -3.53
N GLY A 22 -19.17 -1.35 -4.33
CA GLY A 22 -19.85 -1.62 -5.60
C GLY A 22 -19.19 -0.99 -6.84
N LYS A 23 -17.87 -0.79 -6.82
CA LYS A 23 -17.10 -0.25 -7.97
C LYS A 23 -17.32 -1.05 -9.26
N SER A 24 -17.18 -2.39 -9.19
CA SER A 24 -17.32 -3.27 -10.36
C SER A 24 -18.72 -3.17 -10.98
N ASN A 25 -19.76 -3.13 -10.15
CA ASN A 25 -21.13 -2.97 -10.63
C ASN A 25 -21.33 -1.65 -11.37
N LEU A 26 -20.73 -0.56 -10.87
CA LEU A 26 -20.77 0.72 -11.57
C LEU A 26 -20.00 0.67 -12.88
N ALA A 27 -18.78 0.10 -12.89
CA ALA A 27 -17.97 0.00 -14.10
C ALA A 27 -18.68 -0.81 -15.20
N VAL A 28 -19.31 -1.91 -14.84
CA VAL A 28 -20.11 -2.73 -15.76
C VAL A 28 -21.32 -1.95 -16.28
N ALA A 29 -22.07 -1.27 -15.41
CA ALA A 29 -23.23 -0.46 -15.81
C ALA A 29 -22.84 0.68 -16.78
N LEU A 30 -21.71 1.35 -16.50
CA LEU A 30 -21.17 2.37 -17.40
C LEU A 30 -20.81 1.79 -18.77
N ALA A 31 -20.12 0.64 -18.81
CA ALA A 31 -19.75 -0.04 -20.05
C ALA A 31 -20.98 -0.48 -20.85
N GLN A 32 -21.97 -1.07 -20.20
CA GLN A 32 -23.20 -1.50 -20.84
C GLN A 32 -24.02 -0.34 -21.42
N SER A 33 -23.99 0.83 -20.80
CA SER A 33 -24.74 2.02 -21.27
C SER A 33 -24.22 2.62 -22.57
N LEU A 34 -23.01 2.24 -22.98
CA LEU A 34 -22.38 2.69 -24.22
C LEU A 34 -22.70 1.80 -25.43
N GLN A 35 -23.53 0.76 -25.25
CA GLN A 35 -24.01 -0.02 -26.40
C GLN A 35 -24.83 0.86 -27.33
N PRO A 36 -24.67 0.70 -28.66
CA PRO A 36 -25.59 1.29 -29.60
C PRO A 36 -27.00 0.75 -29.38
N SER A 37 -27.97 1.65 -29.23
CA SER A 37 -29.39 1.32 -28.97
C SER A 37 -30.10 0.67 -30.16
N ASP A 38 -29.44 0.51 -31.30
CA ASP A 38 -30.03 0.13 -32.56
C ASP A 38 -29.44 -1.16 -33.13
N THR A 39 -29.65 -2.27 -32.43
CA THR A 39 -29.73 -3.55 -33.14
C THR A 39 -31.20 -4.02 -33.09
N PRO A 40 -31.94 -3.99 -34.22
CA PRO A 40 -33.25 -4.59 -34.23
C PRO A 40 -33.09 -6.08 -33.88
N LEU A 41 -33.84 -6.55 -32.90
CA LEU A 41 -34.04 -7.96 -32.63
C LEU A 41 -34.75 -8.56 -33.86
N THR A 42 -34.05 -8.74 -34.95
CA THR A 42 -34.53 -9.60 -36.03
C THR A 42 -34.35 -11.03 -35.57
N SER A 43 -35.43 -11.61 -35.08
CA SER A 43 -35.65 -13.02 -34.92
C SER A 43 -35.31 -13.72 -36.25
N ASN A 44 -34.41 -14.69 -36.22
CA ASN A 44 -34.07 -15.72 -37.19
C ASN A 44 -32.63 -15.69 -37.74
N ALA A 45 -31.65 -15.36 -36.98
CA ALA A 45 -30.26 -15.72 -37.28
C ALA A 45 -29.77 -16.76 -36.28
N ALA A 46 -29.14 -17.82 -36.78
CA ALA A 46 -28.46 -18.85 -35.99
C ALA A 46 -27.52 -18.22 -34.96
N PRO A 47 -27.26 -18.86 -33.81
CA PRO A 47 -26.46 -18.26 -32.74
C PRO A 47 -25.07 -17.96 -33.28
N ALA A 48 -24.86 -16.69 -33.67
CA ALA A 48 -23.55 -16.20 -34.02
C ALA A 48 -22.72 -16.21 -32.72
N THR A 49 -21.60 -16.90 -32.77
CA THR A 49 -20.59 -17.01 -31.72
C THR A 49 -19.88 -15.68 -31.44
N HIS A 50 -20.49 -14.55 -31.75
CA HIS A 50 -19.95 -13.22 -31.48
C HIS A 50 -20.53 -12.69 -30.17
N ASN A 51 -19.72 -12.70 -29.13
CA ASN A 51 -19.97 -11.89 -27.94
C ASN A 51 -20.28 -10.44 -28.38
N PRO A 52 -21.37 -9.84 -27.87
CA PRO A 52 -21.67 -8.45 -28.18
C PRO A 52 -20.44 -7.60 -27.74
N ARG A 53 -19.85 -6.89 -28.70
CA ARG A 53 -18.73 -5.99 -28.40
C ARG A 53 -19.30 -4.72 -27.81
N TYR A 54 -19.15 -4.56 -26.49
CA TYR A 54 -19.39 -3.27 -25.87
C TYR A 54 -18.27 -2.31 -26.29
N PRO A 55 -18.57 -1.05 -26.64
CA PRO A 55 -17.55 -0.05 -26.97
C PRO A 55 -16.83 0.44 -25.71
N ALA A 56 -16.68 -0.42 -24.73
CA ALA A 56 -15.93 -0.18 -23.51
C ALA A 56 -15.29 -1.48 -22.99
N VAL A 57 -14.10 -1.34 -22.39
CA VAL A 57 -13.35 -2.43 -21.75
C VAL A 57 -13.04 -2.00 -20.32
N VAL A 58 -13.29 -2.88 -19.35
CA VAL A 58 -12.91 -2.67 -17.95
C VAL A 58 -11.49 -3.17 -17.72
N LEU A 59 -10.60 -2.28 -17.28
CA LEU A 59 -9.24 -2.62 -16.86
C LEU A 59 -9.20 -2.75 -15.34
N SER A 60 -9.01 -3.98 -14.84
CA SER A 60 -8.89 -4.22 -13.39
C SER A 60 -7.58 -3.65 -12.85
N ALA A 61 -7.69 -2.69 -11.93
CA ALA A 61 -6.58 -2.12 -11.18
C ALA A 61 -6.57 -2.66 -9.74
N ASP A 62 -6.55 -3.98 -9.62
CA ASP A 62 -6.44 -4.68 -8.34
C ASP A 62 -5.26 -5.65 -8.39
N SER A 63 -4.27 -5.42 -7.53
CA SER A 63 -3.02 -6.18 -7.54
C SER A 63 -3.19 -7.65 -7.15
N MET A 64 -4.29 -8.01 -6.46
CA MET A 64 -4.55 -9.39 -6.06
C MET A 64 -5.32 -10.15 -7.15
N GLN A 65 -6.17 -9.47 -7.90
CA GLN A 65 -6.98 -10.08 -8.96
C GLN A 65 -6.18 -10.44 -10.23
N LEU A 66 -4.94 -10.00 -10.32
CA LEU A 66 -4.01 -10.37 -11.40
C LEU A 66 -3.65 -11.86 -11.37
N TYR A 67 -3.70 -12.52 -10.22
CA TYR A 67 -3.30 -13.91 -10.07
C TYR A 67 -4.40 -14.86 -10.52
N LYS A 68 -4.02 -15.91 -11.27
CA LYS A 68 -4.93 -16.97 -11.76
C LYS A 68 -5.49 -17.78 -10.62
N GLY A 69 -6.79 -18.12 -10.71
CA GLY A 69 -7.50 -18.80 -9.66
C GLY A 69 -7.62 -17.94 -8.39
N LEU A 70 -7.89 -18.57 -7.24
CA LEU A 70 -7.99 -17.86 -5.96
C LEU A 70 -9.05 -16.76 -6.00
N ASP A 71 -10.20 -17.05 -6.64
CA ASP A 71 -11.23 -16.06 -6.96
C ASP A 71 -11.98 -15.58 -5.71
N VAL A 72 -12.08 -16.44 -4.70
CA VAL A 72 -12.75 -16.12 -3.44
C VAL A 72 -11.90 -15.19 -2.59
N ILE A 73 -10.64 -15.56 -2.33
CA ILE A 73 -9.75 -14.76 -1.46
C ILE A 73 -9.43 -13.39 -2.07
N THR A 74 -9.34 -13.29 -3.40
CA THR A 74 -9.12 -12.03 -4.12
C THR A 74 -10.42 -11.31 -4.44
N ASN A 75 -11.56 -11.97 -4.20
CA ASN A 75 -12.91 -11.50 -4.52
C ASN A 75 -13.01 -10.95 -5.94
N LYS A 76 -12.66 -11.78 -6.90
CA LYS A 76 -12.81 -11.46 -8.32
C LYS A 76 -14.29 -11.31 -8.69
N VAL A 77 -14.52 -10.49 -9.69
CA VAL A 77 -15.82 -10.37 -10.34
C VAL A 77 -16.12 -11.67 -11.10
N THR A 78 -17.34 -12.22 -10.92
CA THR A 78 -17.75 -13.43 -11.62
C THR A 78 -18.15 -13.12 -13.07
N LYS A 79 -18.24 -14.16 -13.91
CA LYS A 79 -18.68 -14.00 -15.32
C LYS A 79 -20.07 -13.39 -15.41
N GLU A 80 -20.96 -13.75 -14.48
CA GLU A 80 -22.31 -13.21 -14.40
C GLU A 80 -22.29 -11.73 -14.03
N GLU A 81 -21.44 -11.34 -13.06
CA GLU A 81 -21.28 -9.96 -12.64
C GLU A 81 -20.59 -9.09 -13.70
N MET A 82 -19.75 -9.69 -14.57
CA MET A 82 -19.18 -8.98 -15.72
C MET A 82 -20.23 -8.57 -16.74
N GLY A 83 -21.39 -9.24 -16.78
CA GLY A 83 -22.51 -8.90 -17.64
C GLY A 83 -22.15 -8.85 -19.14
N GLY A 84 -21.22 -9.70 -19.59
CA GLY A 84 -20.71 -9.74 -20.95
C GLY A 84 -19.68 -8.67 -21.31
N VAL A 85 -19.35 -7.75 -20.40
CA VAL A 85 -18.33 -6.72 -20.61
C VAL A 85 -16.93 -7.34 -20.55
N GLU A 86 -16.07 -7.00 -21.53
CA GLU A 86 -14.69 -7.44 -21.51
C GLU A 86 -13.96 -6.86 -20.30
N HIS A 87 -13.29 -7.74 -19.53
CA HIS A 87 -12.41 -7.37 -18.42
C HIS A 87 -10.98 -7.78 -18.75
N TRP A 88 -10.07 -6.84 -18.61
CA TRP A 88 -8.63 -7.06 -18.70
C TRP A 88 -7.99 -6.89 -17.32
N GLY A 89 -6.88 -7.57 -17.07
CA GLY A 89 -6.14 -7.46 -15.81
C GLY A 89 -6.61 -8.46 -14.74
N LEU A 90 -7.37 -9.48 -15.15
CA LEU A 90 -7.73 -10.63 -14.33
C LEU A 90 -6.94 -11.86 -14.82
N ASP A 91 -6.54 -12.74 -13.90
CA ASP A 91 -5.93 -14.05 -14.23
C ASP A 91 -4.70 -13.99 -15.16
N MET A 92 -3.89 -12.95 -15.03
CA MET A 92 -2.72 -12.74 -15.92
C MET A 92 -1.48 -13.51 -15.48
N VAL A 93 -1.35 -13.80 -14.18
CA VAL A 93 -0.13 -14.34 -13.56
C VAL A 93 -0.46 -15.60 -12.77
N SER A 94 0.32 -16.66 -12.95
CA SER A 94 0.20 -17.83 -12.08
C SER A 94 0.74 -17.50 -10.69
N PRO A 95 0.06 -17.91 -9.62
CA PRO A 95 0.57 -17.71 -8.25
C PRO A 95 1.95 -18.33 -8.09
N GLY A 96 2.90 -17.52 -7.65
CA GLY A 96 4.28 -17.94 -7.48
C GLY A 96 5.15 -17.86 -8.75
N GLU A 97 4.64 -17.40 -9.87
CA GLU A 97 5.41 -17.15 -11.09
C GLU A 97 5.53 -15.64 -11.37
N GLY A 98 6.64 -15.25 -11.97
CA GLY A 98 6.81 -13.89 -12.51
C GLY A 98 7.02 -12.76 -11.49
N GLY A 99 7.28 -13.09 -10.23
CA GLY A 99 7.52 -12.10 -9.18
C GLY A 99 6.28 -11.26 -8.82
N SER A 100 6.48 -10.22 -8.02
CA SER A 100 5.42 -9.27 -7.69
C SER A 100 5.10 -8.36 -8.88
N TRP A 101 3.83 -8.28 -9.26
CA TRP A 101 3.41 -7.31 -10.26
C TRP A 101 3.38 -5.90 -9.65
N GLU A 102 4.38 -5.14 -10.03
CA GLU A 102 4.52 -3.77 -9.59
C GLU A 102 3.79 -2.79 -10.50
N VAL A 103 3.65 -1.57 -9.99
CA VAL A 103 2.94 -0.49 -10.70
C VAL A 103 3.50 -0.24 -12.11
N GLY A 104 4.81 -0.26 -12.28
CA GLY A 104 5.44 -0.03 -13.59
C GLY A 104 5.06 -1.11 -14.60
N LYS A 105 5.11 -2.39 -14.20
CA LYS A 105 4.71 -3.51 -15.04
C LYS A 105 3.22 -3.45 -15.39
N TRP A 106 2.36 -3.18 -14.40
CA TRP A 106 0.93 -3.04 -14.65
C TRP A 106 0.62 -1.87 -15.59
N CYS A 107 1.28 -0.72 -15.42
CA CYS A 107 1.11 0.43 -16.29
C CYS A 107 1.51 0.14 -17.74
N ASN A 108 2.65 -0.52 -17.95
CA ASN A 108 3.12 -0.89 -19.29
C ASN A 108 2.17 -1.86 -19.98
N GLU A 109 1.70 -2.88 -19.27
CA GLU A 109 0.74 -3.84 -19.84
C GLU A 109 -0.64 -3.20 -20.09
N ALA A 110 -1.07 -2.26 -19.25
CA ALA A 110 -2.29 -1.48 -19.49
C ALA A 110 -2.14 -0.60 -20.76
N ASP A 111 -0.97 0.00 -20.98
CA ASP A 111 -0.68 0.75 -22.20
C ASP A 111 -0.72 -0.16 -23.43
N ASN A 112 -0.09 -1.33 -23.36
CA ASN A 112 -0.14 -2.33 -24.42
C ASN A 112 -1.59 -2.70 -24.73
N LYS A 113 -2.41 -2.96 -23.71
CA LYS A 113 -3.82 -3.28 -23.90
C LYS A 113 -4.58 -2.14 -24.55
N ILE A 114 -4.44 -0.90 -24.04
CA ILE A 114 -5.15 0.27 -24.59
C ILE A 114 -4.72 0.55 -26.04
N ALA A 115 -3.46 0.34 -26.37
CA ALA A 115 -2.97 0.49 -27.75
C ALA A 115 -3.60 -0.52 -28.74
N THR A 116 -4.08 -1.67 -28.25
CA THR A 116 -4.79 -2.65 -29.11
C THR A 116 -6.29 -2.36 -29.23
N LEU A 117 -6.84 -1.46 -28.43
CA LEU A 117 -8.26 -1.13 -28.49
C LEU A 117 -8.57 -0.16 -29.63
N PRO A 118 -9.70 -0.34 -30.33
CA PRO A 118 -10.22 0.64 -31.28
C PRO A 118 -10.32 2.04 -30.63
N GLU A 119 -10.16 3.08 -31.45
CA GLU A 119 -10.18 4.48 -30.92
C GLU A 119 -11.51 4.87 -30.28
N ASP A 120 -12.62 4.30 -30.75
CA ASP A 120 -13.97 4.49 -30.21
C ASP A 120 -14.28 3.69 -28.96
N THR A 121 -13.40 2.75 -28.56
CA THR A 121 -13.56 1.95 -27.37
C THR A 121 -13.09 2.71 -26.14
N LEU A 122 -13.98 2.88 -25.14
CA LEU A 122 -13.67 3.56 -23.89
C LEU A 122 -12.97 2.63 -22.89
N PRO A 123 -11.73 2.93 -22.44
CA PRO A 123 -11.13 2.23 -21.33
C PRO A 123 -11.77 2.70 -20.02
N ILE A 124 -12.21 1.76 -19.18
CA ILE A 124 -12.73 2.02 -17.83
C ILE A 124 -11.81 1.34 -16.82
N ILE A 125 -11.00 2.10 -16.11
CA ILE A 125 -10.14 1.56 -15.04
C ILE A 125 -10.98 1.38 -13.79
N CYS A 126 -11.01 0.18 -13.23
CA CYS A 126 -11.77 -0.14 -12.04
C CYS A 126 -10.94 -0.96 -11.06
N GLY A 127 -10.79 -0.52 -9.81
CA GLY A 127 -10.07 -1.34 -8.84
C GLY A 127 -9.84 -0.72 -7.48
N GLY A 128 -9.28 -1.54 -6.59
CA GLY A 128 -8.96 -1.18 -5.20
C GLY A 128 -7.51 -0.75 -4.99
N THR A 129 -6.62 -1.01 -5.94
CA THR A 129 -5.22 -0.61 -5.87
C THR A 129 -5.05 0.81 -6.45
N HIS A 130 -5.46 1.81 -5.66
CA HIS A 130 -5.41 3.22 -6.08
C HIS A 130 -4.00 3.69 -6.43
N TYR A 131 -2.97 3.00 -5.96
CA TYR A 131 -1.58 3.22 -6.33
C TYR A 131 -1.36 3.01 -7.83
N PHE A 132 -1.94 1.95 -8.41
CA PHE A 132 -1.90 1.70 -9.86
C PHE A 132 -2.63 2.79 -10.64
N ILE A 133 -3.85 3.12 -10.22
CA ILE A 133 -4.69 4.13 -10.86
C ILE A 133 -4.00 5.49 -10.87
N GLN A 134 -3.46 5.90 -9.73
CA GLN A 134 -2.77 7.18 -9.59
C GLN A 134 -1.55 7.28 -10.49
N HIS A 135 -0.70 6.24 -10.52
CA HIS A 135 0.53 6.26 -11.32
C HIS A 135 0.25 6.13 -12.81
N TYR A 136 -0.83 5.47 -13.17
CA TYR A 136 -1.25 5.35 -14.55
C TYR A 136 -1.83 6.65 -15.13
N LEU A 137 -2.75 7.26 -14.41
CA LEU A 137 -3.41 8.50 -14.85
C LEU A 137 -2.54 9.75 -14.67
N PHE A 138 -1.77 9.77 -13.60
CA PHE A 138 -0.95 10.89 -13.14
C PHE A 138 0.45 10.42 -12.77
N PRO A 139 1.28 10.00 -13.72
CA PRO A 139 2.62 9.50 -13.44
C PRO A 139 3.46 10.58 -12.75
N PRO A 140 4.30 10.21 -11.78
CA PRO A 140 5.29 11.14 -11.26
C PRO A 140 6.34 11.44 -12.34
N PRO A 141 6.94 12.64 -12.35
CA PRO A 141 7.92 13.05 -13.36
C PRO A 141 9.13 12.11 -13.48
N GLU A 142 9.44 11.38 -12.40
CA GLU A 142 10.56 10.44 -12.29
C GLU A 142 10.29 9.08 -12.96
N LEU A 143 9.02 8.77 -13.26
CA LEU A 143 8.63 7.60 -14.02
C LEU A 143 8.40 8.03 -15.47
N SER A 144 9.46 8.16 -16.25
CA SER A 144 9.29 8.25 -17.69
C SER A 144 8.89 6.86 -18.20
N PHE A 145 7.68 6.75 -18.74
CA PHE A 145 7.22 5.54 -19.44
C PHE A 145 7.89 5.37 -20.82
N ASP A 146 8.76 6.30 -21.20
CA ASP A 146 9.49 6.31 -22.48
C ASP A 146 10.66 5.33 -22.53
N ARG A 147 10.73 4.37 -21.60
CA ARG A 147 11.68 3.27 -21.74
C ARG A 147 11.22 2.37 -22.87
N PRO A 148 12.06 2.12 -23.88
CA PRO A 148 11.76 1.07 -24.85
C PRO A 148 11.53 -0.23 -24.07
N PRO A 149 10.54 -1.07 -24.48
CA PRO A 149 10.33 -2.34 -23.84
C PRO A 149 11.67 -3.07 -23.84
N SER A 150 12.18 -3.36 -22.64
CA SER A 150 13.40 -4.15 -22.48
C SER A 150 13.24 -5.37 -23.37
N SER A 151 14.18 -5.55 -24.28
CA SER A 151 14.22 -6.60 -25.28
C SER A 151 13.63 -7.88 -24.69
N LYS A 152 12.66 -8.46 -25.39
CA LYS A 152 11.94 -9.70 -25.07
C LYS A 152 12.90 -10.84 -24.75
N GLY A 153 13.48 -10.83 -23.56
CA GLY A 153 14.07 -11.99 -22.94
C GLY A 153 12.90 -12.78 -22.37
N LYS A 154 12.50 -13.85 -23.01
CA LYS A 154 11.70 -14.89 -22.39
C LYS A 154 12.49 -15.39 -21.20
N SER A 155 12.18 -14.92 -19.99
CA SER A 155 12.66 -15.57 -18.75
C SER A 155 12.21 -17.02 -18.80
N PRO A 156 13.10 -17.99 -18.53
CA PRO A 156 12.69 -19.37 -18.36
C PRO A 156 11.66 -19.44 -17.25
N MET A 157 10.63 -20.22 -17.45
CA MET A 157 9.37 -20.30 -16.71
C MET A 157 9.48 -20.80 -15.25
N ASN A 158 10.65 -20.77 -14.60
CA ASN A 158 10.85 -21.37 -13.29
C ASN A 158 11.49 -20.48 -12.22
N ASP A 159 11.76 -19.18 -12.46
CA ASP A 159 12.34 -18.33 -11.41
C ASP A 159 11.28 -17.39 -10.84
N LEU A 160 10.83 -17.75 -9.64
CA LEU A 160 9.90 -17.02 -8.79
C LEU A 160 10.49 -15.71 -8.22
N ARG A 161 11.73 -15.41 -8.56
CA ARG A 161 12.49 -14.29 -8.01
C ARG A 161 12.80 -13.28 -9.10
N TRP A 162 12.91 -12.01 -8.65
CA TRP A 162 13.41 -10.95 -9.52
C TRP A 162 14.77 -11.35 -10.09
N THR A 163 14.91 -11.24 -11.41
CA THR A 163 16.17 -11.48 -12.12
C THR A 163 16.67 -10.17 -12.72
N PRO A 164 17.96 -9.89 -12.63
CA PRO A 164 18.54 -8.69 -13.23
C PRO A 164 18.24 -8.62 -14.75
N PRO A 165 17.72 -7.48 -15.25
CA PRO A 165 17.35 -7.35 -16.66
C PRO A 165 18.53 -7.17 -17.61
N GLY A 166 19.77 -7.05 -17.11
CA GLY A 166 20.95 -6.77 -17.91
C GLY A 166 22.25 -6.87 -17.13
N PRO A 167 23.35 -6.40 -17.67
CA PRO A 167 24.63 -6.42 -16.99
C PRO A 167 24.59 -5.53 -15.73
N ARG A 168 25.39 -5.92 -14.73
CA ARG A 168 25.52 -5.17 -13.49
C ARG A 168 26.00 -3.74 -13.77
N PRO A 169 25.38 -2.72 -13.17
CA PRO A 169 25.86 -1.34 -13.26
C PRO A 169 27.26 -1.18 -12.68
N SER A 170 27.95 -0.12 -13.08
CA SER A 170 29.25 0.24 -12.52
C SER A 170 29.15 0.43 -11.01
N ILE A 171 30.09 -0.16 -10.28
CA ILE A 171 30.15 -0.09 -8.82
C ILE A 171 30.98 1.13 -8.42
N PRO A 172 30.54 1.96 -7.46
CA PRO A 172 31.37 3.01 -6.88
C PRO A 172 32.62 2.46 -6.20
N GLU A 173 33.73 3.21 -6.29
CA GLU A 173 35.03 2.80 -5.71
C GLU A 173 35.03 2.80 -4.17
N ASN A 174 34.06 3.44 -3.53
CA ASN A 174 33.98 3.62 -2.08
C ASN A 174 33.24 2.50 -1.33
N LEU A 175 32.94 1.37 -1.98
CA LEU A 175 32.39 0.19 -1.31
C LEU A 175 33.47 -0.53 -0.49
N ASP A 176 33.11 -0.89 0.75
CA ASP A 176 33.97 -1.77 1.55
C ASP A 176 33.85 -3.24 1.13
N THR A 177 34.72 -4.08 1.69
CA THR A 177 34.79 -5.51 1.34
C THR A 177 33.50 -6.26 1.69
N GLU A 178 32.83 -5.91 2.81
CA GLU A 178 31.60 -6.55 3.23
C GLU A 178 30.44 -6.15 2.32
N GLN A 179 30.38 -4.89 1.91
CA GLN A 179 29.41 -4.38 0.96
C GLN A 179 29.55 -5.03 -0.42
N ILE A 180 30.79 -5.23 -0.90
CA ILE A 180 31.07 -5.95 -2.15
C ILE A 180 30.59 -7.40 -2.06
N GLN A 181 30.89 -8.11 -0.98
CA GLN A 181 30.44 -9.47 -0.77
C GLN A 181 28.89 -9.57 -0.69
N LEU A 182 28.27 -8.61 0.00
CA LEU A 182 26.81 -8.53 0.08
C LEU A 182 26.19 -8.27 -1.30
N LEU A 183 26.77 -7.36 -2.06
CA LEU A 183 26.38 -7.05 -3.42
C LEU A 183 26.53 -8.26 -4.35
N ASP A 184 27.64 -8.98 -4.28
CA ASP A 184 27.88 -10.18 -5.08
C ASP A 184 26.90 -11.31 -4.73
N SER A 185 26.58 -11.47 -3.45
CA SER A 185 25.59 -12.46 -3.01
C SER A 185 24.15 -12.09 -3.48
N PHE A 186 23.85 -10.82 -3.56
CA PHE A 186 22.57 -10.30 -4.05
C PHE A 186 22.36 -10.57 -5.54
N TRP A 187 23.44 -10.51 -6.32
CA TRP A 187 23.41 -10.65 -7.78
C TRP A 187 23.60 -12.07 -8.31
N THR A 188 23.57 -13.05 -7.45
CA THR A 188 23.57 -14.45 -7.90
C THR A 188 22.24 -14.78 -8.59
N PRO A 189 22.19 -15.78 -9.50
CA PRO A 189 20.93 -16.19 -10.14
C PRO A 189 19.82 -16.54 -9.14
N THR A 190 20.18 -16.87 -7.91
CA THR A 190 19.27 -17.06 -6.78
C THR A 190 19.68 -16.14 -5.63
N PRO A 191 19.40 -14.84 -5.68
CA PRO A 191 19.79 -13.92 -4.62
C PRO A 191 19.16 -14.34 -3.30
N LYS A 192 19.99 -14.58 -2.29
CA LYS A 192 19.54 -14.84 -0.93
C LYS A 192 19.23 -13.51 -0.27
N TRP A 193 18.01 -13.08 -0.39
CA TRP A 193 17.53 -11.96 0.39
C TRP A 193 17.46 -12.35 1.86
N PRO A 194 17.79 -11.43 2.79
CA PRO A 194 17.39 -11.61 4.16
C PRO A 194 15.86 -11.69 4.15
N SER A 195 15.30 -12.87 4.38
CA SER A 195 13.86 -13.01 4.42
C SER A 195 13.35 -12.24 5.64
N SER A 196 12.25 -11.54 5.49
CA SER A 196 11.52 -10.91 6.59
C SER A 196 10.94 -11.96 7.55
N VAL A 197 11.17 -13.23 7.29
CA VAL A 197 10.60 -14.36 8.02
C VAL A 197 11.67 -15.43 8.22
N ILE A 198 12.61 -15.17 9.13
CA ILE A 198 13.20 -16.25 9.91
C ILE A 198 12.61 -16.07 11.30
N PRO A 199 11.74 -16.97 11.78
CA PRO A 199 11.35 -16.96 13.18
C PRO A 199 12.62 -17.14 14.02
N ASP A 200 12.83 -16.26 14.99
CA ASP A 200 13.76 -16.53 16.08
C ASP A 200 13.39 -17.89 16.68
N GLY A 201 14.18 -18.93 16.45
CA GLY A 201 13.98 -20.18 17.15
C GLY A 201 14.04 -21.49 16.35
N ILE A 202 14.70 -21.58 15.20
CA ILE A 202 15.15 -22.90 14.71
C ILE A 202 16.64 -23.03 15.03
N GLU A 203 16.94 -23.40 16.26
CA GLU A 203 18.17 -24.12 16.58
C GLU A 203 18.15 -25.43 15.77
N THR A 204 18.96 -25.49 14.72
CA THR A 204 19.29 -26.79 14.15
C THR A 204 20.03 -27.56 15.22
N SER A 205 19.32 -28.47 15.89
CA SER A 205 19.90 -29.46 16.78
C SER A 205 20.83 -30.35 15.97
N SER A 206 22.11 -30.04 16.00
CA SER A 206 23.15 -31.03 15.78
C SER A 206 23.84 -31.26 17.14
N ASP A 207 23.49 -32.37 17.76
CA ASP A 207 24.17 -32.89 18.91
C ASP A 207 25.66 -33.01 18.63
N ASN A 208 26.46 -32.18 19.30
CA ASN A 208 27.75 -32.54 19.81
C ASN A 208 28.28 -31.52 20.84
N PRO A 209 28.33 -31.81 22.14
CA PRO A 209 28.86 -30.92 23.15
C PRO A 209 30.36 -31.18 23.40
N SER A 210 31.22 -30.69 22.53
CA SER A 210 32.63 -30.51 22.88
C SER A 210 33.42 -29.80 21.77
N SER A 211 33.39 -28.49 21.75
CA SER A 211 34.56 -27.70 21.37
C SER A 211 34.34 -26.22 21.73
N SER A 212 35.37 -25.68 22.35
CA SER A 212 35.62 -24.32 22.81
C SER A 212 34.86 -23.19 22.11
N ARG A 213 34.15 -22.40 22.91
CA ARG A 213 33.50 -21.13 22.62
C ARG A 213 34.45 -20.16 21.92
N SER A 214 34.31 -20.01 20.64
CA SER A 214 34.52 -18.74 19.95
C SER A 214 33.12 -18.24 19.58
N SER A 215 32.57 -17.35 20.38
CA SER A 215 31.29 -16.70 20.13
C SER A 215 31.45 -15.74 18.94
N ARG A 216 31.19 -16.22 17.72
CA ARG A 216 30.84 -15.34 16.61
C ARG A 216 29.50 -14.67 16.98
N PRO A 217 29.40 -13.34 16.93
CA PRO A 217 28.13 -12.68 17.15
C PRO A 217 27.13 -13.23 16.12
N THR A 218 25.98 -13.69 16.59
CA THR A 218 24.89 -14.16 15.74
C THR A 218 24.36 -12.92 15.01
N VAL A 219 24.51 -12.87 13.68
CA VAL A 219 24.02 -11.77 12.86
C VAL A 219 22.49 -11.79 12.91
N THR A 220 21.89 -10.77 13.48
CA THR A 220 20.43 -10.66 13.58
C THR A 220 19.81 -10.21 12.25
N GLN A 221 18.53 -10.46 12.07
CA GLN A 221 17.78 -9.95 10.91
C GLN A 221 17.88 -8.41 10.77
N ASP A 222 17.82 -7.70 11.90
CA ASP A 222 17.99 -6.24 11.92
C ASP A 222 19.36 -5.83 11.37
N ASP A 223 20.43 -6.57 11.67
CA ASP A 223 21.78 -6.27 11.18
C ASP A 223 21.88 -6.49 9.65
N GLN A 224 21.21 -7.53 9.14
CA GLN A 224 21.14 -7.79 7.70
C GLN A 224 20.37 -6.70 6.95
N LEU A 225 19.22 -6.27 7.48
CA LEU A 225 18.42 -5.19 6.89
C LEU A 225 19.18 -3.86 6.90
N LEU A 226 19.91 -3.57 7.99
CA LEU A 226 20.74 -2.38 8.10
C LEU A 226 21.88 -2.40 7.09
N ALA A 227 22.58 -3.52 6.94
CA ALA A 227 23.65 -3.69 5.96
C ALA A 227 23.15 -3.47 4.52
N LEU A 228 22.00 -4.03 4.16
CA LEU A 228 21.38 -3.79 2.84
C LEU A 228 21.00 -2.33 2.62
N HIS A 229 20.49 -1.67 3.63
CA HIS A 229 20.17 -0.24 3.55
C HIS A 229 21.42 0.61 3.39
N GLN A 230 22.49 0.30 4.13
CA GLN A 230 23.79 0.99 4.00
C GLN A 230 24.35 0.80 2.59
N LEU A 231 24.29 -0.41 2.05
CA LEU A 231 24.65 -0.69 0.67
C LEU A 231 23.85 0.17 -0.32
N LEU A 232 22.52 0.24 -0.16
CA LEU A 232 21.67 1.08 -1.00
C LEU A 232 22.05 2.56 -0.88
N CYS A 233 22.37 3.06 0.32
CA CYS A 233 22.80 4.45 0.53
C CYS A 233 24.11 4.79 -0.16
N VAL A 234 25.02 3.83 -0.31
CA VAL A 234 26.29 4.03 -1.06
C VAL A 234 26.05 3.95 -2.57
N LEU A 235 25.25 2.98 -3.03
CA LEU A 235 24.95 2.80 -4.46
C LEU A 235 24.04 3.89 -5.03
N ASP A 236 23.05 4.32 -4.25
CA ASP A 236 22.09 5.36 -4.61
C ASP A 236 21.66 6.16 -3.37
N PRO A 237 22.40 7.21 -3.01
CA PRO A 237 22.13 8.01 -1.81
C PRO A 237 20.72 8.61 -1.77
N LYS A 238 20.16 8.98 -2.94
CA LYS A 238 18.82 9.55 -3.04
C LYS A 238 17.75 8.50 -2.78
N GLU A 239 17.92 7.32 -3.32
CA GLU A 239 17.00 6.21 -3.08
C GLU A 239 17.09 5.72 -1.63
N GLY A 240 18.32 5.53 -1.12
CA GLY A 240 18.56 5.10 0.26
C GLY A 240 18.02 6.08 1.29
N GLY A 241 18.20 7.38 1.10
CA GLY A 241 17.72 8.43 1.99
C GLY A 241 16.18 8.52 2.12
N ARG A 242 15.44 7.85 1.25
CA ARG A 242 13.96 7.83 1.28
C ARG A 242 13.40 6.76 2.22
N TRP A 243 14.15 5.66 2.46
CA TRP A 243 13.59 4.48 3.11
C TRP A 243 14.14 4.28 4.52
N HIS A 244 13.30 3.75 5.37
CA HIS A 244 13.77 3.28 6.68
C HIS A 244 14.47 1.95 6.51
N TRP A 245 15.61 1.75 7.18
CA TRP A 245 16.40 0.53 7.06
C TRP A 245 15.62 -0.77 7.45
N ARG A 246 14.62 -0.69 8.35
CA ARG A 246 13.74 -1.81 8.69
C ARG A 246 12.68 -2.13 7.63
N ASP A 247 12.50 -1.26 6.65
CA ASP A 247 11.58 -1.53 5.53
C ASP A 247 12.32 -2.32 4.43
N GLY A 248 12.67 -3.58 4.75
CA GLY A 248 13.47 -4.45 3.88
C GLY A 248 12.90 -4.57 2.48
N ARG A 249 11.56 -4.57 2.33
CA ARG A 249 10.91 -4.60 1.02
C ARG A 249 11.24 -3.37 0.17
N LYS A 250 11.21 -2.17 0.74
CA LYS A 250 11.53 -0.94 0.01
C LYS A 250 13.01 -0.80 -0.26
N VAL A 251 13.85 -1.23 0.69
CA VAL A 251 15.30 -1.28 0.51
C VAL A 251 15.67 -2.22 -0.63
N ARG A 252 15.15 -3.44 -0.62
CA ARG A 252 15.32 -4.42 -1.70
C ARG A 252 14.91 -3.83 -3.05
N ARG A 253 13.71 -3.25 -3.11
CA ARG A 253 13.21 -2.65 -4.34
C ARG A 253 14.03 -1.44 -4.79
N GLY A 254 14.63 -0.72 -3.86
CA GLY A 254 15.61 0.34 -4.17
C GLY A 254 16.83 -0.20 -4.92
N LEU A 255 17.39 -1.31 -4.45
CA LEU A 255 18.53 -2.00 -5.09
C LEU A 255 18.15 -2.55 -6.47
N GLU A 256 16.99 -3.17 -6.60
CA GLU A 256 16.47 -3.67 -7.88
C GLU A 256 16.32 -2.51 -8.89
N ARG A 257 15.75 -1.37 -8.48
CA ARG A 257 15.61 -0.17 -9.32
C ARG A 257 16.95 0.44 -9.70
N TRP A 258 17.92 0.45 -8.79
CA TRP A 258 19.27 0.89 -9.11
C TRP A 258 19.85 0.10 -10.29
N TRP A 259 19.68 -1.23 -10.27
CA TRP A 259 20.12 -2.06 -11.40
C TRP A 259 19.30 -1.82 -12.67
N GLU A 260 17.99 -1.80 -12.58
CA GLU A 260 17.09 -1.57 -13.72
C GLU A 260 17.38 -0.24 -14.42
N ARG A 261 17.79 0.77 -13.69
CA ARG A 261 18.20 2.07 -14.23
C ARG A 261 19.61 2.08 -14.81
N GLY A 262 20.43 1.13 -14.45
CA GLY A 262 21.85 1.11 -14.79
C GLY A 262 22.71 2.03 -13.91
N GLY A 263 22.21 2.46 -12.74
CA GLY A 263 22.92 3.30 -11.80
C GLY A 263 22.05 4.13 -10.86
N PRO A 264 22.65 5.09 -10.12
CA PRO A 264 21.93 5.94 -9.18
C PRO A 264 20.97 6.92 -9.88
N ILE A 265 20.05 7.48 -9.10
CA ILE A 265 19.17 8.56 -9.57
C ILE A 265 20.03 9.79 -9.90
N GLU A 266 19.93 10.29 -11.14
CA GLU A 266 20.67 11.48 -11.60
C GLU A 266 20.37 12.70 -10.71
N ALA A 267 21.38 13.58 -10.55
CA ALA A 267 21.22 14.80 -9.77
C ALA A 267 20.21 15.76 -10.43
N PRO A 268 19.46 16.59 -9.65
CA PRO A 268 18.52 17.56 -10.20
C PRO A 268 19.17 18.56 -11.17
N GLU A 269 20.46 18.81 -11.05
CA GLU A 269 21.23 19.71 -11.92
C GLU A 269 21.32 19.19 -13.35
N THR A 270 21.55 17.88 -13.53
CA THR A 270 21.50 17.20 -14.84
C THR A 270 20.07 17.15 -15.41
N LEU A 271 19.08 17.07 -14.54
CA LEU A 271 17.66 17.14 -14.92
C LEU A 271 17.27 18.55 -15.35
N ASN A 272 17.77 19.59 -14.65
CA ASN A 272 17.53 20.99 -14.98
C ASN A 272 18.23 21.41 -16.29
N GLU A 273 19.34 20.81 -16.66
CA GLU A 273 19.96 21.02 -17.97
C GLU A 273 19.13 20.39 -19.10
N LYS A 274 18.60 19.19 -18.90
CA LYS A 274 17.66 18.56 -19.82
C LYS A 274 16.32 19.32 -19.91
N LEU A 275 15.94 20.10 -18.89
CA LEU A 275 14.73 20.94 -18.85
C LEU A 275 14.88 22.26 -19.60
N LYS A 276 16.11 22.78 -19.82
CA LYS A 276 16.35 23.97 -20.65
C LYS A 276 16.01 23.75 -22.12
N ASP A 277 15.96 22.50 -22.57
CA ASP A 277 15.60 22.12 -23.94
C ASP A 277 14.09 21.98 -24.19
N GLY A 278 13.24 22.61 -23.37
CA GLY A 278 11.78 22.67 -23.61
C GLY A 278 11.01 21.49 -23.03
N VAL A 279 11.61 20.68 -22.19
CA VAL A 279 10.96 19.59 -21.47
C VAL A 279 10.15 20.12 -20.30
N SER A 280 8.96 19.70 -20.24
CA SER A 280 7.80 19.92 -19.39
C SER A 280 8.01 20.27 -17.91
N PRO A 281 7.18 21.14 -17.31
CA PRO A 281 7.26 21.46 -15.88
C PRO A 281 7.18 20.21 -15.00
N LEU A 282 8.03 20.20 -13.97
CA LEU A 282 8.11 19.18 -12.93
C LEU A 282 6.76 19.07 -12.19
N GLY A 283 5.89 18.16 -12.61
CA GLY A 283 4.60 17.94 -11.98
C GLY A 283 3.87 16.73 -12.56
N ARG A 284 2.88 16.22 -11.81
CA ARG A 284 2.04 15.13 -12.28
C ARG A 284 1.08 15.61 -13.35
N LYS A 285 1.31 15.25 -14.61
CA LYS A 285 0.42 15.58 -15.72
C LYS A 285 -0.66 14.52 -15.90
N ALA A 286 -1.85 14.96 -16.32
CA ALA A 286 -2.85 14.03 -16.81
C ALA A 286 -2.43 13.46 -18.15
N ARG A 287 -2.43 12.13 -18.29
CA ARG A 287 -2.12 11.45 -19.55
C ARG A 287 -3.31 11.42 -20.51
N PHE A 288 -4.52 11.53 -19.97
CA PHE A 288 -5.77 11.34 -20.67
C PHE A 288 -6.77 12.43 -20.31
N ARG A 289 -7.78 12.64 -21.15
CA ARG A 289 -9.00 13.32 -20.74
C ARG A 289 -9.75 12.38 -19.79
N THR A 290 -9.77 12.70 -18.51
CA THR A 290 -10.08 11.75 -17.44
C THR A 290 -11.35 12.10 -16.69
N LEU A 291 -12.26 11.13 -16.56
CA LEU A 291 -13.43 11.22 -15.69
C LEU A 291 -13.30 10.21 -14.56
N ILE A 292 -13.33 10.67 -13.32
CA ILE A 292 -13.20 9.83 -12.13
C ILE A 292 -14.54 9.78 -11.41
N PHE A 293 -15.09 8.57 -11.24
CA PHE A 293 -16.18 8.31 -10.32
C PHE A 293 -15.62 7.75 -9.02
N TRP A 294 -15.74 8.52 -7.95
CA TRP A 294 -15.44 8.05 -6.61
C TRP A 294 -16.71 7.48 -5.98
N VAL A 295 -16.83 6.16 -5.97
CA VAL A 295 -17.91 5.46 -5.28
C VAL A 295 -17.62 5.52 -3.79
N TYR A 296 -18.45 6.27 -3.07
CA TYR A 296 -18.25 6.55 -1.65
C TYR A 296 -19.39 6.01 -0.81
N GLU A 297 -19.04 5.52 0.36
CA GLU A 297 -19.95 5.18 1.43
C GLU A 297 -19.24 5.37 2.77
N PRO A 298 -19.89 5.97 3.78
CA PRO A 298 -19.32 6.09 5.11
C PRO A 298 -18.96 4.73 5.70
N LEU A 299 -17.82 4.65 6.40
CA LEU A 299 -17.31 3.39 6.93
C LEU A 299 -18.26 2.71 7.92
N GLU A 300 -19.10 3.47 8.62
CA GLU A 300 -20.09 2.94 9.55
C GLU A 300 -21.14 2.06 8.85
N TYR A 301 -21.60 2.45 7.66
CA TYR A 301 -22.52 1.65 6.85
C TYR A 301 -21.82 0.54 6.05
N LEU A 302 -20.56 0.76 5.74
CA LEU A 302 -19.78 -0.19 4.96
C LEU A 302 -19.32 -1.41 5.79
N ARG A 303 -18.91 -1.22 7.05
CA ARG A 303 -18.37 -2.29 7.91
C ARG A 303 -19.27 -3.52 8.01
N PRO A 304 -20.57 -3.41 8.33
CA PRO A 304 -21.43 -4.59 8.40
C PRO A 304 -21.53 -5.37 7.08
N ARG A 305 -21.38 -4.67 5.95
CA ARG A 305 -21.38 -5.28 4.63
C ARG A 305 -20.07 -6.00 4.35
N LEU A 306 -18.94 -5.45 4.81
CA LEU A 306 -17.64 -6.10 4.74
C LEU A 306 -17.60 -7.37 5.60
N ASP A 307 -18.20 -7.35 6.78
CA ASP A 307 -18.28 -8.53 7.64
C ASP A 307 -19.07 -9.65 6.97
N LYS A 308 -20.26 -9.35 6.47
CA LYS A 308 -21.08 -10.31 5.69
C LYS A 308 -20.36 -10.83 4.45
N ARG A 309 -19.54 -10.00 3.80
CA ARG A 309 -18.73 -10.43 2.66
C ARG A 309 -17.68 -11.44 3.09
N VAL A 310 -16.98 -11.23 4.20
CA VAL A 310 -16.00 -12.19 4.73
C VAL A 310 -16.67 -13.50 5.10
N ASP A 311 -17.84 -13.46 5.75
CA ASP A 311 -18.61 -14.66 6.06
C ASP A 311 -18.97 -15.43 4.77
N LYS A 312 -19.45 -14.72 3.75
CA LYS A 312 -19.76 -15.32 2.43
C LYS A 312 -18.51 -15.86 1.71
N MET A 313 -17.34 -15.25 1.87
CA MET A 313 -16.09 -15.79 1.33
C MET A 313 -15.78 -17.17 1.94
N VAL A 314 -15.99 -17.35 3.24
CA VAL A 314 -15.82 -18.66 3.89
C VAL A 314 -16.80 -19.69 3.33
N GLU A 315 -18.07 -19.32 3.19
CA GLU A 315 -19.11 -20.18 2.58
C GLU A 315 -18.76 -20.58 1.15
N ASN A 316 -18.19 -19.66 0.39
CA ASN A 316 -17.79 -19.88 -1.02
C ASN A 316 -16.46 -20.62 -1.19
N GLY A 317 -15.78 -21.04 -0.11
CA GLY A 317 -14.59 -21.89 -0.17
C GLY A 317 -13.27 -21.20 0.10
N LEU A 318 -13.24 -20.08 0.81
CA LEU A 318 -12.02 -19.40 1.22
C LEU A 318 -10.99 -20.34 1.84
N LEU A 319 -11.43 -21.24 2.73
CA LEU A 319 -10.52 -22.19 3.40
C LEU A 319 -9.87 -23.18 2.43
N ARG A 320 -10.56 -23.56 1.35
CA ARG A 320 -10.00 -24.40 0.29
C ARG A 320 -8.89 -23.65 -0.47
N GLU A 321 -9.11 -22.39 -0.80
CA GLU A 321 -8.09 -21.56 -1.47
C GLU A 321 -6.89 -21.29 -0.56
N ILE A 322 -7.09 -21.21 0.77
CA ILE A 322 -5.98 -21.10 1.72
C ILE A 322 -5.13 -22.37 1.71
N VAL A 323 -5.72 -23.57 1.59
CA VAL A 323 -4.96 -24.82 1.43
C VAL A 323 -4.14 -24.78 0.14
N GLU A 324 -4.76 -24.38 -0.96
CA GLU A 324 -4.06 -24.23 -2.25
C GLU A 324 -2.88 -23.25 -2.14
N LEU A 325 -3.08 -22.09 -1.51
CA LEU A 325 -2.01 -21.11 -1.25
C LEU A 325 -0.88 -21.67 -0.39
N ARG A 326 -1.18 -22.51 0.61
CA ARG A 326 -0.17 -23.19 1.43
C ARG A 326 0.65 -24.17 0.61
N ASP A 327 0.03 -24.89 -0.30
CA ASP A 327 0.74 -25.81 -1.19
C ASP A 327 1.62 -25.06 -2.21
N ILE A 328 1.17 -23.90 -2.67
CA ILE A 328 1.97 -22.99 -3.49
C ILE A 328 3.15 -22.46 -2.65
N ALA A 329 2.91 -22.01 -1.43
CA ALA A 329 3.94 -21.51 -0.53
C ALA A 329 5.01 -22.57 -0.23
N LYS A 330 4.62 -23.81 0.04
CA LYS A 330 5.57 -24.94 0.23
C LYS A 330 6.45 -25.15 -0.99
N ARG A 331 5.90 -25.05 -2.19
CA ARG A 331 6.69 -25.20 -3.44
C ARG A 331 7.71 -24.07 -3.60
N ILE A 332 7.37 -22.84 -3.16
CA ILE A 332 8.21 -21.65 -3.34
C ILE A 332 9.23 -21.51 -2.22
N TYR A 333 8.80 -21.64 -0.98
CA TYR A 333 9.59 -21.33 0.21
C TYR A 333 10.08 -22.59 0.95
N GLY A 334 9.67 -23.78 0.52
CA GLY A 334 9.98 -25.06 1.17
C GLY A 334 9.03 -25.42 2.30
N THR A 335 8.56 -24.44 3.08
CA THR A 335 7.58 -24.60 4.17
C THR A 335 6.56 -23.48 4.16
N THR A 336 5.43 -23.69 4.81
CA THR A 336 4.38 -22.66 4.95
C THR A 336 4.79 -21.55 5.89
N GLU A 337 5.59 -21.85 6.91
CA GLU A 337 6.09 -20.90 7.92
C GLU A 337 7.07 -19.89 7.32
N ALA A 338 7.80 -20.30 6.29
CA ALA A 338 8.74 -19.44 5.57
C ALA A 338 8.06 -18.49 4.55
N THR A 339 6.73 -18.49 4.47
CA THR A 339 6.00 -17.66 3.51
C THR A 339 6.23 -16.17 3.77
N ASP A 340 6.66 -15.44 2.75
CA ASP A 340 6.69 -13.98 2.81
C ASP A 340 5.28 -13.39 2.57
N HIS A 341 4.60 -13.03 3.65
CA HIS A 341 3.29 -12.39 3.61
C HIS A 341 3.29 -10.96 3.06
N THR A 342 4.42 -10.44 2.66
CA THR A 342 4.55 -9.11 2.04
C THR A 342 4.72 -9.18 0.54
N GLU A 343 4.76 -10.39 -0.04
CA GLU A 343 5.05 -10.60 -1.46
C GLU A 343 3.85 -11.22 -2.22
N GLY A 344 3.58 -10.67 -3.39
CA GLY A 344 2.63 -11.24 -4.34
C GLY A 344 1.25 -11.56 -3.75
N ILE A 345 0.73 -12.71 -4.13
CA ILE A 345 -0.60 -13.20 -3.71
C ILE A 345 -0.69 -13.48 -2.20
N PHE A 346 0.43 -13.75 -1.53
CA PHE A 346 0.45 -14.04 -0.09
C PHE A 346 0.14 -12.82 0.79
N GLN A 347 0.03 -11.61 0.18
CA GLN A 347 -0.49 -10.41 0.84
C GLN A 347 -2.01 -10.42 1.02
N SER A 348 -2.72 -11.36 0.38
CA SER A 348 -4.19 -11.41 0.42
C SER A 348 -4.70 -11.53 1.85
N ILE A 349 -5.69 -10.68 2.18
CA ILE A 349 -6.38 -10.72 3.47
C ILE A 349 -7.13 -12.04 3.58
N GLY A 350 -6.93 -12.74 4.69
CA GLY A 350 -7.42 -14.09 4.93
C GLY A 350 -6.31 -15.12 5.00
N TYR A 351 -5.24 -14.99 4.22
CA TYR A 351 -4.16 -15.98 4.20
C TYR A 351 -3.40 -16.05 5.54
N LYS A 352 -2.81 -14.92 5.97
CA LYS A 352 -2.07 -14.85 7.25
C LYS A 352 -2.95 -14.96 8.48
N GLU A 353 -4.19 -14.48 8.38
CA GLU A 353 -5.13 -14.48 9.51
C GLU A 353 -5.53 -15.91 9.90
N PHE A 354 -5.60 -16.81 8.92
CA PHE A 354 -5.88 -18.23 9.13
C PHE A 354 -4.61 -19.10 9.27
N ALA A 355 -3.41 -18.51 9.40
CA ALA A 355 -2.15 -19.26 9.49
C ALA A 355 -2.15 -20.28 10.64
N SER A 356 -2.75 -19.95 11.79
CA SER A 356 -2.83 -20.83 12.97
C SER A 356 -3.88 -21.95 12.87
N LEU A 357 -4.75 -21.93 11.84
CA LEU A 357 -5.77 -22.96 11.66
C LEU A 357 -5.18 -24.18 10.99
N SER A 358 -5.38 -25.37 11.55
CA SER A 358 -4.96 -26.63 10.93
C SER A 358 -5.87 -26.97 9.76
N LEU A 359 -5.31 -26.96 8.54
CA LEU A 359 -6.03 -27.26 7.31
C LEU A 359 -5.23 -28.25 6.45
N PRO A 360 -5.89 -29.15 5.68
CA PRO A 360 -7.33 -29.36 5.62
C PRO A 360 -7.89 -30.14 6.83
N GLN A 361 -9.13 -29.86 7.21
CA GLN A 361 -9.87 -30.63 8.22
C GLN A 361 -11.37 -30.69 7.89
N SER A 362 -12.03 -31.75 8.40
CA SER A 362 -13.44 -32.03 8.06
C SER A 362 -14.41 -31.00 8.62
N ASN A 363 -14.12 -30.43 9.78
CA ASN A 363 -14.95 -29.44 10.44
C ASN A 363 -14.09 -28.29 11.02
N PRO A 364 -13.66 -27.35 10.18
CA PRO A 364 -12.78 -26.25 10.62
C PRO A 364 -13.44 -25.31 11.64
N THR A 365 -14.75 -25.23 11.68
CA THR A 365 -15.49 -24.34 12.61
C THR A 365 -15.40 -24.76 14.06
N THR A 366 -15.07 -26.02 14.34
CA THR A 366 -14.85 -26.55 15.71
C THR A 366 -13.45 -26.29 16.25
N ASP A 367 -12.52 -25.87 15.39
CA ASP A 367 -11.16 -25.52 15.81
C ASP A 367 -11.19 -24.20 16.61
N PRO A 368 -10.61 -24.15 17.82
CA PRO A 368 -10.54 -22.92 18.61
C PRO A 368 -9.87 -21.75 17.90
N ALA A 369 -9.01 -22.00 16.93
CA ALA A 369 -8.35 -20.98 16.12
C ALA A 369 -9.26 -20.33 15.06
N TYR A 370 -10.38 -20.97 14.71
CA TYR A 370 -11.25 -20.53 13.61
C TYR A 370 -11.90 -19.16 13.87
N ALA A 371 -12.64 -19.03 14.97
CA ALA A 371 -13.37 -17.80 15.28
C ALA A 371 -12.43 -16.58 15.41
N PRO A 372 -11.28 -16.69 16.13
CA PRO A 372 -10.31 -15.60 16.14
C PRO A 372 -9.72 -15.28 14.76
N ALA A 373 -9.51 -16.25 13.88
CA ALA A 373 -9.00 -16.03 12.53
C ALA A 373 -10.03 -15.26 11.67
N LEU A 374 -11.30 -15.65 11.74
CA LEU A 374 -12.39 -14.99 11.05
C LEU A 374 -12.51 -13.52 11.47
N GLU A 375 -12.50 -13.25 12.78
CA GLU A 375 -12.58 -11.88 13.31
C GLU A 375 -11.35 -11.04 12.92
N ARG A 376 -10.16 -11.61 12.93
CA ARG A 376 -8.96 -10.93 12.40
C ARG A 376 -9.10 -10.60 10.92
N THR A 377 -9.69 -11.48 10.12
CA THR A 377 -9.92 -11.25 8.69
C THR A 377 -10.90 -10.09 8.46
N LYS A 378 -12.00 -10.02 9.22
CA LYS A 378 -12.94 -8.89 9.21
C LYS A 378 -12.24 -7.59 9.58
N LEU A 379 -11.48 -7.58 10.68
CA LEU A 379 -10.72 -6.42 11.14
C LEU A 379 -9.71 -5.95 10.09
N SER A 380 -8.94 -6.86 9.50
CA SER A 380 -7.97 -6.54 8.44
C SER A 380 -8.68 -5.94 7.21
N THR A 381 -9.86 -6.44 6.86
CA THR A 381 -10.68 -5.90 5.77
C THR A 381 -11.15 -4.47 6.08
N HIS A 382 -11.58 -4.17 7.31
CA HIS A 382 -11.92 -2.81 7.74
C HIS A 382 -10.71 -1.87 7.69
N GLN A 383 -9.54 -2.33 8.15
CA GLN A 383 -8.30 -1.56 8.10
C GLN A 383 -7.87 -1.28 6.66
N TYR A 384 -8.04 -2.25 5.76
CA TYR A 384 -7.77 -2.08 4.34
C TYR A 384 -8.69 -1.02 3.72
N ALA A 385 -10.01 -1.10 3.94
CA ALA A 385 -10.95 -0.09 3.48
C ALA A 385 -10.59 1.33 4.00
N LYS A 386 -10.22 1.45 5.28
CA LYS A 386 -9.75 2.71 5.86
C LYS A 386 -8.46 3.22 5.19
N SER A 387 -7.53 2.33 4.87
CA SER A 387 -6.28 2.68 4.18
C SER A 387 -6.52 3.15 2.74
N GLN A 388 -7.45 2.50 2.03
CA GLN A 388 -7.88 2.92 0.69
C GLN A 388 -8.48 4.33 0.70
N LEU A 389 -9.37 4.62 1.66
CA LEU A 389 -9.97 5.95 1.83
C LEU A 389 -8.90 7.02 2.12
N LYS A 390 -7.95 6.68 3.01
CA LYS A 390 -6.81 7.57 3.30
C LYS A 390 -5.96 7.82 2.06
N TRP A 391 -5.72 6.80 1.22
CA TRP A 391 -4.96 6.95 -0.01
C TRP A 391 -5.67 7.89 -1.00
N ILE A 392 -6.96 7.68 -1.25
CA ILE A 392 -7.74 8.56 -2.12
C ILE A 392 -7.60 10.01 -1.68
N LYS A 393 -7.88 10.30 -0.40
CA LYS A 393 -7.87 11.67 0.14
C LYS A 393 -6.48 12.30 0.17
N LYS A 394 -5.42 11.53 0.50
CA LYS A 394 -4.08 12.09 0.76
C LYS A 394 -3.09 11.95 -0.40
N GLN A 395 -3.39 11.13 -1.40
CA GLN A 395 -2.47 10.88 -2.51
C GLN A 395 -3.13 11.10 -3.87
N LEU A 396 -4.27 10.46 -4.14
CA LEU A 396 -4.90 10.52 -5.45
C LEU A 396 -5.52 11.90 -5.74
N LEU A 397 -6.33 12.44 -4.82
CA LEU A 397 -6.95 13.76 -5.01
C LEU A 397 -5.91 14.91 -5.12
N PRO A 398 -4.83 14.95 -4.33
CA PRO A 398 -3.74 15.89 -4.57
C PRO A 398 -3.09 15.75 -5.96
N ALA A 399 -2.92 14.51 -6.46
CA ALA A 399 -2.40 14.29 -7.81
C ALA A 399 -3.37 14.78 -8.90
N VAL A 400 -4.68 14.59 -8.71
CA VAL A 400 -5.72 15.17 -9.59
C VAL A 400 -5.62 16.68 -9.62
N LYS A 401 -5.52 17.32 -8.46
CA LYS A 401 -5.39 18.78 -8.36
C LYS A 401 -4.17 19.29 -9.11
N GLU A 402 -3.03 18.65 -8.88
CA GLU A 402 -1.80 19.00 -9.57
C GLU A 402 -1.95 18.88 -11.08
N ALA A 403 -2.54 17.79 -11.55
CA ALA A 403 -2.79 17.57 -12.97
C ALA A 403 -3.72 18.64 -13.57
N LYS A 404 -4.78 19.05 -12.84
CA LYS A 404 -5.67 20.15 -13.24
C LYS A 404 -4.92 21.49 -13.30
N SER A 405 -4.08 21.80 -12.33
CA SER A 405 -3.27 23.03 -12.31
C SER A 405 -2.29 23.14 -13.47
N LEU A 406 -1.89 22.00 -14.05
CA LEU A 406 -1.05 21.90 -15.23
C LEU A 406 -1.83 21.82 -16.54
N GLY A 407 -3.12 22.13 -16.52
CA GLY A 407 -4.00 22.17 -17.69
C GLY A 407 -4.59 20.82 -18.11
N GLY A 408 -4.51 19.80 -17.24
CA GLY A 408 -5.12 18.49 -17.51
C GLY A 408 -6.65 18.53 -17.42
N GLU A 409 -7.32 17.91 -18.39
CA GLU A 409 -8.78 17.74 -18.39
C GLU A 409 -9.15 16.56 -17.47
N VAL A 410 -9.40 16.86 -16.20
CA VAL A 410 -9.73 15.83 -15.18
C VAL A 410 -10.94 16.29 -14.39
N GLU A 411 -11.98 15.45 -14.35
CA GLU A 411 -13.17 15.70 -13.54
C GLU A 411 -13.40 14.56 -12.54
N VAL A 412 -13.89 14.91 -11.34
CA VAL A 412 -14.16 13.97 -10.26
C VAL A 412 -15.58 14.14 -9.77
N TYR A 413 -16.31 13.02 -9.75
CA TYR A 413 -17.66 12.96 -9.20
C TYR A 413 -17.71 11.93 -8.08
N VAL A 414 -18.32 12.32 -6.96
CA VAL A 414 -18.60 11.41 -5.85
C VAL A 414 -20.00 10.87 -6.02
N VAL A 415 -20.12 9.55 -6.10
CA VAL A 415 -21.41 8.88 -6.31
C VAL A 415 -21.68 7.87 -5.20
N ASN A 416 -22.95 7.62 -4.93
CA ASN A 416 -23.36 6.60 -3.95
C ASN A 416 -22.92 5.20 -4.36
N GLY A 417 -22.68 4.34 -3.39
CA GLY A 417 -22.54 2.91 -3.61
C GLY A 417 -23.84 2.26 -4.06
N GLY A 418 -23.72 1.12 -4.79
CA GLY A 418 -24.86 0.34 -5.26
C GLY A 418 -25.71 1.03 -6.35
N LYS A 419 -26.98 0.62 -6.46
CA LYS A 419 -27.87 1.07 -7.55
C LYS A 419 -28.12 2.59 -7.58
N LYS A 420 -28.11 3.24 -6.42
CA LYS A 420 -28.40 4.69 -6.31
C LYS A 420 -27.37 5.57 -7.02
N GLY A 421 -26.13 5.11 -7.18
CA GLY A 421 -25.07 5.86 -7.84
C GLY A 421 -25.00 5.66 -9.35
N ILE A 422 -25.73 4.69 -9.91
CA ILE A 422 -25.63 4.33 -11.34
C ILE A 422 -26.22 5.43 -12.22
N ASP A 423 -27.49 5.79 -12.03
CA ASP A 423 -28.18 6.76 -12.90
C ASP A 423 -27.49 8.14 -12.93
N PRO A 424 -27.06 8.72 -11.78
CA PRO A 424 -26.28 9.94 -11.80
C PRO A 424 -24.97 9.80 -12.59
N ALA A 425 -24.25 8.69 -12.41
CA ALA A 425 -22.98 8.45 -13.12
C ALA A 425 -23.19 8.30 -14.63
N LEU A 426 -24.28 7.64 -15.07
CA LEU A 426 -24.63 7.50 -16.48
C LEU A 426 -24.89 8.84 -17.15
N LYS A 427 -25.58 9.76 -16.47
CA LYS A 427 -25.82 11.12 -16.99
C LYS A 427 -24.50 11.85 -17.22
N VAL A 428 -23.58 11.81 -16.24
CA VAL A 428 -22.26 12.44 -16.36
C VAL A 428 -21.45 11.80 -17.48
N LEU A 429 -21.45 10.47 -17.56
CA LEU A 429 -20.73 9.75 -18.61
C LEU A 429 -21.21 10.17 -20.00
N LYS A 430 -22.53 10.27 -20.20
CA LYS A 430 -23.13 10.69 -21.49
C LYS A 430 -22.64 12.07 -21.90
N SER A 431 -22.73 13.08 -21.02
CA SER A 431 -22.23 14.42 -21.31
C SER A 431 -20.71 14.44 -21.54
N PHE A 432 -19.95 13.63 -20.76
CA PHE A 432 -18.51 13.50 -20.96
C PHE A 432 -18.18 12.94 -22.34
N MET A 433 -18.84 11.86 -22.78
CA MET A 433 -18.59 11.27 -24.09
C MET A 433 -19.01 12.19 -25.24
N ALA A 434 -20.12 12.92 -25.09
CA ALA A 434 -20.58 13.91 -26.07
C ALA A 434 -19.70 15.15 -26.16
N GLY A 435 -18.79 15.38 -25.19
CA GLY A 435 -18.01 16.61 -25.11
C GLY A 435 -18.84 17.84 -24.71
N GLU A 436 -20.00 17.62 -24.08
CA GLU A 436 -20.89 18.63 -23.57
C GLU A 436 -20.41 19.17 -22.22
N ALA A 437 -21.01 20.32 -21.81
CA ALA A 437 -20.78 20.85 -20.47
C ALA A 437 -21.24 19.82 -19.42
N LEU A 438 -20.32 19.49 -18.49
CA LEU A 438 -20.63 18.52 -17.46
C LEU A 438 -21.53 19.13 -16.39
N PRO A 439 -22.50 18.35 -15.82
CA PRO A 439 -23.30 18.80 -14.71
C PRO A 439 -22.42 19.16 -13.50
N LYS A 440 -22.88 20.10 -12.68
CA LYS A 440 -22.13 20.44 -11.46
C LYS A 440 -22.06 19.21 -10.53
N ALA A 441 -20.93 19.03 -9.85
CA ALA A 441 -20.74 17.91 -8.94
C ALA A 441 -21.79 17.89 -7.80
N GLU A 442 -22.29 19.06 -7.41
CA GLU A 442 -23.34 19.24 -6.40
C GLU A 442 -24.70 18.67 -6.85
N ASP A 443 -25.00 18.75 -8.15
CA ASP A 443 -26.29 18.29 -8.71
C ASP A 443 -26.35 16.76 -8.91
N VAL A 444 -25.20 16.12 -8.90
CA VAL A 444 -25.03 14.66 -9.19
C VAL A 444 -24.69 13.88 -7.93
N GLY A 445 -24.28 14.58 -6.87
CA GLY A 445 -23.45 14.03 -5.83
C GLY A 445 -24.17 13.25 -4.74
N HIS A 446 -23.37 12.52 -4.01
CA HIS A 446 -23.69 11.95 -2.72
C HIS A 446 -24.09 13.06 -1.73
N PRO A 447 -25.03 12.83 -0.79
CA PRO A 447 -25.40 13.81 0.23
C PRO A 447 -24.22 14.40 1.02
N ASP A 448 -23.16 13.59 1.23
CA ASP A 448 -21.91 14.03 1.88
C ASP A 448 -20.93 14.71 0.91
N THR A 449 -21.39 15.08 -0.29
CA THR A 449 -20.52 15.72 -1.29
C THR A 449 -19.93 17.03 -0.79
N SER A 450 -20.62 17.73 0.12
CA SER A 450 -20.09 18.97 0.72
C SER A 450 -18.74 18.77 1.41
N SER A 451 -18.59 17.71 2.22
CA SER A 451 -17.31 17.39 2.89
C SER A 451 -16.23 16.95 1.90
N VAL A 452 -16.61 16.38 0.79
CA VAL A 452 -15.70 15.99 -0.29
C VAL A 452 -15.38 17.18 -1.19
N LEU A 453 -16.36 18.03 -1.49
CA LEU A 453 -16.15 19.29 -2.19
C LEU A 453 -15.28 20.25 -1.37
N GLU A 454 -15.43 20.28 -0.04
CA GLU A 454 -14.49 21.00 0.82
C GLU A 454 -13.05 20.46 0.63
N ILE A 455 -12.86 19.14 0.57
CA ILE A 455 -11.56 18.54 0.29
C ILE A 455 -11.08 18.90 -1.13
N LEU A 456 -11.96 18.87 -2.12
CA LEU A 456 -11.64 19.25 -3.49
C LEU A 456 -11.41 20.76 -3.63
N ASN A 457 -12.14 21.60 -2.89
CA ASN A 457 -12.01 23.05 -2.87
C ASN A 457 -10.85 23.52 -1.98
N ASP A 458 -10.63 22.93 -0.82
CA ASP A 458 -9.46 23.15 0.04
C ASP A 458 -8.16 22.80 -0.71
N LEU A 459 -8.27 21.86 -1.62
CA LEU A 459 -7.26 21.63 -2.63
C LEU A 459 -7.05 22.89 -3.53
N SER A 460 -7.95 23.83 -3.68
CA SER A 460 -7.75 25.03 -4.52
C SER A 460 -6.88 26.11 -3.88
N GLY A 461 -6.71 26.12 -2.55
CA GLY A 461 -5.95 27.13 -1.80
C GLY A 461 -4.54 26.74 -1.38
N SER A 462 -4.20 25.47 -1.31
CA SER A 462 -2.86 25.04 -0.86
C SER A 462 -1.85 25.06 -2.01
N LYS A 463 -0.68 25.67 -1.81
CA LYS A 463 0.45 25.53 -2.75
C LYS A 463 0.73 24.04 -2.96
N VAL A 464 0.79 23.62 -4.22
CA VAL A 464 1.33 22.31 -4.56
C VAL A 464 2.81 22.33 -4.20
N PRO A 465 3.31 21.47 -3.29
CA PRO A 465 4.72 21.47 -2.95
C PRO A 465 5.56 21.21 -4.21
N ASP A 466 6.61 21.96 -4.41
CA ASP A 466 7.57 21.73 -5.47
C ASP A 466 8.16 20.31 -5.36
N THR A 467 8.66 19.77 -6.48
CA THR A 467 9.24 18.43 -6.53
C THR A 467 10.45 18.31 -5.60
N ALA A 468 11.25 19.37 -5.47
CA ALA A 468 12.33 19.46 -4.49
C ALA A 468 11.79 19.41 -3.05
N GLU A 469 10.77 20.20 -2.72
CA GLU A 469 10.10 20.16 -1.40
C GLU A 469 9.51 18.78 -1.09
N ARG A 470 9.02 18.04 -2.10
CA ARG A 470 8.49 16.67 -1.93
C ARG A 470 9.58 15.64 -1.68
N GLN A 471 10.72 15.79 -2.33
CA GLN A 471 11.89 14.94 -2.08
C GLN A 471 12.40 15.18 -0.67
N ASP A 472 12.51 16.44 -0.24
CA ASP A 472 12.92 16.82 1.11
C ASP A 472 11.93 16.33 2.18
N LEU A 473 10.63 16.38 1.90
CA LEU A 473 9.61 15.87 2.82
C LEU A 473 9.68 14.34 3.07
N ASN A 474 10.26 13.60 2.16
CA ASN A 474 10.51 12.16 2.33
C ASN A 474 11.93 11.87 2.83
N ALA A 475 12.81 12.89 2.84
CA ALA A 475 14.16 12.76 3.40
C ALA A 475 14.08 12.36 4.88
N ARG A 476 15.03 11.56 5.30
CA ARG A 476 15.11 11.03 6.66
C ARG A 476 16.27 11.65 7.39
N LYS A 477 16.11 11.78 8.70
CA LYS A 477 17.15 12.26 9.60
C LYS A 477 17.25 11.31 10.79
N ASP A 478 18.48 10.97 11.14
CA ASP A 478 18.75 10.12 12.28
C ASP A 478 18.85 10.96 13.57
N CYS A 479 18.23 10.48 14.62
CA CYS A 479 18.28 11.11 15.92
C CYS A 479 19.37 10.43 16.77
N GLU A 480 20.50 11.08 16.95
CA GLU A 480 21.62 10.58 17.76
C GLU A 480 21.19 10.22 19.19
N ALA A 481 20.41 11.10 19.83
CA ALA A 481 19.94 10.89 21.21
C ALA A 481 19.02 9.67 21.37
N CYS A 482 18.35 9.24 20.31
CA CYS A 482 17.43 8.10 20.32
C CYS A 482 17.99 6.86 19.64
N SER A 483 19.14 6.98 18.96
CA SER A 483 19.85 5.87 18.35
C SER A 483 20.54 4.99 19.38
N SER A 484 20.55 3.69 19.13
CA SER A 484 21.38 2.74 19.88
C SER A 484 22.69 2.49 19.13
N PRO A 485 23.76 2.03 19.78
CA PRO A 485 25.02 1.67 19.09
C PRO A 485 24.74 0.76 17.90
N GLY A 486 25.21 1.18 16.72
CA GLY A 486 25.02 0.45 15.46
C GLY A 486 23.59 0.45 14.87
N ARG A 487 22.60 1.08 15.53
CA ARG A 487 21.19 1.09 15.08
C ARG A 487 20.62 2.51 15.07
N PRO A 488 20.61 3.19 13.94
CA PRO A 488 20.11 4.56 13.84
C PRO A 488 18.59 4.61 14.07
N TYR A 489 18.13 5.60 14.86
CA TYR A 489 16.73 5.95 15.00
C TYR A 489 16.38 6.97 13.94
N SER A 490 15.92 6.48 12.81
CA SER A 490 15.68 7.25 11.60
C SER A 490 14.23 7.70 11.49
N LEU A 491 13.98 8.98 11.20
CA LEU A 491 12.67 9.61 11.11
C LEU A 491 12.54 10.41 9.81
N SER A 492 11.32 10.51 9.28
CA SER A 492 11.06 11.47 8.21
C SER A 492 11.14 12.90 8.73
N LEU A 493 11.54 13.85 7.89
CA LEU A 493 11.58 15.27 8.26
C LEU A 493 10.21 15.78 8.73
N LYS A 494 9.11 15.23 8.20
CA LYS A 494 7.74 15.55 8.65
C LYS A 494 7.47 15.21 10.11
N GLU A 495 8.12 14.17 10.62
CA GLU A 495 7.92 13.66 11.98
C GLU A 495 8.94 14.24 12.95
N TRP A 496 9.99 14.90 12.44
CA TRP A 496 11.12 15.38 13.22
C TRP A 496 10.71 16.32 14.36
N ASP A 497 9.92 17.35 14.07
CA ASP A 497 9.49 18.32 15.08
C ASP A 497 8.61 17.70 16.17
N ALA A 498 7.72 16.80 15.77
CA ALA A 498 6.88 16.05 16.72
C ALA A 498 7.74 15.12 17.59
N HIS A 499 8.74 14.47 16.98
CA HIS A 499 9.68 13.62 17.69
C HIS A 499 10.49 14.39 18.74
N VAL A 500 11.12 15.49 18.37
CA VAL A 500 11.93 16.34 19.29
C VAL A 500 11.09 16.84 20.47
N LYS A 501 9.80 17.12 20.25
CA LYS A 501 8.85 17.51 21.31
C LYS A 501 8.36 16.35 22.15
N SER A 502 8.55 15.10 21.71
CA SER A 502 8.04 13.89 22.38
C SER A 502 8.71 13.62 23.73
N ARG A 503 7.97 12.97 24.63
CA ARG A 503 8.52 12.50 25.92
C ARG A 503 9.66 11.50 25.74
N PHE A 504 9.59 10.67 24.67
CA PHE A 504 10.61 9.68 24.34
C PHE A 504 11.94 10.36 24.02
N HIS A 505 11.96 11.33 23.09
CA HIS A 505 13.16 12.07 22.74
C HIS A 505 13.73 12.84 23.93
N LYS A 506 12.90 13.58 24.65
CA LYS A 506 13.33 14.35 25.82
C LYS A 506 13.97 13.48 26.91
N ARG A 507 13.46 12.26 27.09
CA ARG A 507 14.04 11.29 28.04
C ARG A 507 15.38 10.77 27.58
N ASN A 508 15.58 10.54 26.28
CA ASN A 508 16.82 10.02 25.72
C ASN A 508 17.87 11.13 25.55
N ALA A 509 17.46 12.32 25.14
CA ALA A 509 18.34 13.48 24.97
C ALA A 509 18.86 14.05 26.31
N ASN A 510 18.06 13.92 27.38
CA ASN A 510 18.46 14.30 28.75
C ASN A 510 18.31 13.08 29.65
N PRO A 511 19.21 12.08 29.57
CA PRO A 511 19.22 11.02 30.55
C PRO A 511 19.61 11.65 31.90
N VAL A 512 18.60 12.01 32.69
CA VAL A 512 18.85 12.26 34.10
C VAL A 512 19.49 10.98 34.61
N LYS A 513 20.78 11.06 34.96
CA LYS A 513 21.44 10.01 35.74
C LYS A 513 20.73 9.94 37.10
N ARG A 514 19.56 9.32 37.10
CA ARG A 514 18.90 8.92 38.34
C ARG A 514 19.72 7.74 38.81
N ASN A 515 20.60 7.99 39.76
CA ASN A 515 21.16 6.93 40.54
C ASN A 515 19.96 6.19 41.14
N LYS A 516 19.67 5.01 40.61
CA LYS A 516 18.48 4.23 40.95
C LYS A 516 18.43 3.98 42.47
N GLU A 517 19.59 3.88 43.09
CA GLU A 517 19.75 3.71 44.52
C GLU A 517 19.38 4.97 45.31
N GLU A 518 19.84 6.14 44.87
CA GLU A 518 19.46 7.42 45.48
C GLU A 518 17.96 7.72 45.35
N TRP A 519 17.37 7.40 44.17
CA TRP A 519 15.93 7.59 44.01
C TRP A 519 15.13 6.64 44.89
N ILE A 520 15.55 5.35 45.02
CA ILE A 520 14.92 4.38 45.90
C ILE A 520 15.08 4.83 47.38
N ALA A 521 16.26 5.33 47.77
CA ALA A 521 16.51 5.87 49.11
C ALA A 521 15.62 7.08 49.40
N GLN A 522 15.50 8.02 48.46
CA GLN A 522 14.60 9.17 48.60
C GLN A 522 13.13 8.75 48.70
N GLN A 523 12.66 7.78 47.95
CA GLN A 523 11.27 7.28 48.01
C GLN A 523 11.00 6.55 49.33
N ARG A 524 11.98 5.82 49.88
CA ARG A 524 11.88 5.19 51.21
C ARG A 524 11.81 6.25 52.33
N ALA A 525 12.70 7.22 52.30
CA ALA A 525 12.71 8.32 53.29
C ALA A 525 11.39 9.14 53.26
N LEU A 526 10.84 9.43 52.06
CA LEU A 526 9.54 10.10 51.92
C LEU A 526 8.38 9.23 52.45
N GLY A 527 8.45 7.93 52.25
CA GLY A 527 7.47 6.97 52.80
C GLY A 527 7.53 6.87 54.33
N GLU A 528 8.71 6.88 54.91
CA GLU A 528 8.93 6.88 56.36
C GLU A 528 8.47 8.18 57.00
N ALA A 529 8.79 9.33 56.40
CA ALA A 529 8.32 10.64 56.89
C ALA A 529 6.78 10.73 56.90
N LYS A 530 6.11 10.28 55.85
CA LYS A 530 4.64 10.22 55.80
C LYS A 530 4.03 9.25 56.82
N ARG A 531 4.70 8.16 57.14
CA ARG A 531 4.25 7.23 58.19
C ARG A 531 4.39 7.90 59.58
N ALA A 532 5.54 8.50 59.87
CA ALA A 532 5.79 9.22 61.14
C ALA A 532 4.79 10.37 61.37
N GLU A 533 4.50 11.14 60.32
CA GLU A 533 3.49 12.19 60.39
C GLU A 533 2.08 11.65 60.68
N ARG A 534 1.71 10.57 60.01
CA ARG A 534 0.41 9.91 60.24
C ARG A 534 0.31 9.34 61.68
N ASP A 535 1.38 8.76 62.19
CA ASP A 535 1.38 8.18 63.55
C ASP A 535 1.35 9.28 64.60
N ARG A 536 2.04 10.41 64.40
CA ARG A 536 1.94 11.60 65.22
C ARG A 536 0.51 12.18 65.25
N LEU A 537 -0.14 12.31 64.08
CA LEU A 537 -1.55 12.76 64.00
C LEU A 537 -2.50 11.81 64.71
N LYS A 538 -2.25 10.51 64.73
CA LYS A 538 -3.03 9.53 65.48
C LYS A 538 -2.86 9.69 66.98
N GLU A 539 -1.64 9.92 67.47
CA GLU A 539 -1.36 10.16 68.88
C GLU A 539 -2.02 11.45 69.35
N GLU A 540 -1.92 12.55 68.59
CA GLU A 540 -2.60 13.81 68.90
C GLU A 540 -4.15 13.62 68.94
N LEU A 541 -4.71 12.86 68.03
CA LEU A 541 -6.15 12.57 68.01
C LEU A 541 -6.58 11.72 69.20
N LEU A 542 -5.75 10.76 69.65
CA LEU A 542 -5.97 9.92 70.81
C LEU A 542 -5.91 10.78 72.12
N ALA A 543 -4.91 11.67 72.21
CA ALA A 543 -4.78 12.58 73.33
C ALA A 543 -5.98 13.55 73.43
N LEU A 544 -6.46 14.09 72.33
CA LEU A 544 -7.66 14.94 72.28
C LEU A 544 -8.93 14.19 72.71
N LYS A 545 -9.08 12.90 72.27
CA LYS A 545 -10.20 12.07 72.75
C LYS A 545 -10.16 11.77 74.25
N GLN A 546 -8.98 11.54 74.81
CA GLN A 546 -8.80 11.33 76.24
C GLN A 546 -9.11 12.58 77.05
N GLN A 547 -8.70 13.77 76.56
CA GLN A 547 -9.08 15.06 77.20
C GLN A 547 -10.59 15.32 77.18
N GLN A 548 -11.26 14.99 76.04
CA GLN A 548 -12.72 15.13 75.95
C GLN A 548 -13.47 14.14 76.85
N GLN A 549 -12.96 12.92 77.04
CA GLN A 549 -13.53 11.95 77.99
C GLN A 549 -13.34 12.36 79.49
N GLN A 550 -12.21 13.02 79.86
CA GLN A 550 -11.99 13.55 81.21
C GLN A 550 -12.87 14.73 81.51
N GLN A 551 -13.27 15.54 80.53
CA GLN A 551 -14.18 16.69 80.71
C GLN A 551 -15.68 16.28 80.74
N GLN A 552 -16.03 15.04 80.50
CA GLN A 552 -17.39 14.53 80.51
C GLN A 552 -17.71 13.62 81.69
N GLN A 553 -16.85 13.49 82.72
CA GLN A 553 -17.19 12.83 83.97
C GLN A 553 -17.83 13.88 84.92
N PRO A 554 -19.09 13.73 85.28
CA PRO A 554 -19.73 14.59 86.28
C PRO A 554 -19.19 14.27 87.69
N GLU A 555 -19.02 15.31 88.57
CA GLU A 555 -18.74 15.20 90.01
C GLU A 555 -19.78 14.38 90.76
#